data_2e953947e664439fdc53758c75dacedc
#
_entry.id   2e953947e664439fdc53758c75dacedc
#
_cell.length_a   1.000
_cell.length_b   1.000
_cell.length_c   1.000
_cell.angle_alpha   90.00
_cell.angle_beta   90.00
_cell.angle_gamma   90.00
#
_symmetry.space_group_name_H-M   'P 1'
#
loop_
_entity.id
_entity.type
_entity.pdbx_description
1 polymer ?
#
loop_
_entity_poly.entity_id
_entity_poly.type
_entity_poly.pdbx_seq_one_letter_code
_entity_poly.pdbx_strand_id
1 'polypeptide(L)'
;MTKDELLVKYSFLSNADDTLTKAGFTEDIDLFKVVAYFIKHGNIDMIKSFIESGYDVNSCESGDFGSSLLHNAIRYGQMNIFNYLIEKNANINFIDAVGWTPLMEAIIDSKPEFGKILVEKGADQTIANKRGANAKMLAMKFGQDAFLEFLN
;
A
#
# COMPACT_ATOMS: atom_id res chain seq x y z
N MET A 1 9.75 14.75 11.98
CA MET A 1 8.62 15.59 12.49
C MET A 1 8.31 15.13 13.90
N THR A 2 8.14 16.04 14.85
CA THR A 2 7.69 15.71 16.21
C THR A 2 6.20 15.35 16.23
N LYS A 3 5.75 14.70 17.31
CA LYS A 3 4.33 14.38 17.48
C LYS A 3 3.45 15.65 17.52
N ASP A 4 3.91 16.69 18.18
CA ASP A 4 3.17 17.96 18.27
C ASP A 4 3.04 18.63 16.89
N GLU A 5 4.10 18.66 16.09
CA GLU A 5 4.04 19.14 14.71
C GLU A 5 3.07 18.32 13.85
N LEU A 6 3.04 17.00 14.05
CA LEU A 6 2.10 16.10 13.38
C LEU A 6 0.65 16.44 13.74
N LEU A 7 0.35 16.58 15.04
CA LEU A 7 -1.00 16.88 15.53
C LEU A 7 -1.48 18.28 15.11
N VAL A 8 -0.57 19.25 15.03
CA VAL A 8 -0.90 20.60 14.52
C VAL A 8 -1.19 20.55 13.03
N LYS A 9 -0.36 19.87 12.24
CA LYS A 9 -0.53 19.75 10.79
C LYS A 9 -1.77 18.93 10.41
N TYR A 10 -2.06 17.88 11.16
CA TYR A 10 -3.16 16.96 10.94
C TYR A 10 -4.08 16.94 12.16
N SER A 11 -4.84 18.03 12.33
CA SER A 11 -5.69 18.25 13.52
C SER A 11 -6.71 17.14 13.78
N PHE A 12 -7.12 16.39 12.74
CA PHE A 12 -7.97 15.20 12.88
C PHE A 12 -7.30 14.06 13.67
N LEU A 13 -5.98 14.09 13.87
CA LEU A 13 -5.25 13.12 14.69
C LEU A 13 -5.36 13.40 16.20
N SER A 14 -5.95 14.52 16.62
CA SER A 14 -6.06 14.88 18.04
C SER A 14 -6.71 13.78 18.89
N ASN A 15 -7.69 13.06 18.33
CA ASN A 15 -8.35 11.94 18.99
C ASN A 15 -7.55 10.62 18.90
N ALA A 16 -6.46 10.59 18.13
CA ALA A 16 -5.59 9.43 17.96
C ALA A 16 -4.28 9.54 18.74
N ASP A 17 -4.09 10.59 19.54
CA ASP A 17 -2.84 10.86 20.26
C ASP A 17 -2.40 9.67 21.13
N ASP A 18 -3.30 9.13 21.94
CA ASP A 18 -3.04 7.93 22.75
C ASP A 18 -2.67 6.71 21.88
N THR A 19 -3.34 6.55 20.75
CA THR A 19 -3.07 5.46 19.79
C THR A 19 -1.69 5.59 19.19
N LEU A 20 -1.31 6.79 18.76
CA LEU A 20 0.01 7.08 18.20
C LEU A 20 1.12 6.87 19.24
N THR A 21 0.90 7.32 20.48
CA THR A 21 1.86 7.12 21.57
C THR A 21 2.06 5.63 21.89
N LYS A 22 0.97 4.86 22.00
CA LYS A 22 1.03 3.41 22.24
C LYS A 22 1.68 2.65 21.07
N ALA A 23 1.56 3.18 19.85
CA ALA A 23 2.21 2.64 18.65
C ALA A 23 3.69 3.05 18.52
N GLY A 24 4.23 3.84 19.46
CA GLY A 24 5.62 4.28 19.49
C GLY A 24 5.95 5.52 18.65
N PHE A 25 4.94 6.24 18.15
CA PHE A 25 5.13 7.49 17.42
C PHE A 25 5.28 8.67 18.40
N THR A 26 6.47 8.89 18.89
CA THR A 26 6.76 9.93 19.91
C THR A 26 7.67 11.04 19.38
N GLU A 27 8.74 10.68 18.67
CA GLU A 27 9.75 11.60 18.14
C GLU A 27 10.20 11.12 16.75
N ASP A 28 10.76 12.02 15.94
CA ASP A 28 11.27 11.73 14.60
C ASP A 28 10.30 10.93 13.72
N ILE A 29 9.03 11.34 13.74
CA ILE A 29 7.93 10.62 13.10
C ILE A 29 8.07 10.68 11.57
N ASP A 30 8.19 9.52 10.97
CA ASP A 30 7.97 9.29 9.54
C ASP A 30 6.47 9.21 9.26
N LEU A 31 5.94 10.20 8.54
CA LEU A 31 4.51 10.28 8.25
C LEU A 31 3.99 9.07 7.47
N PHE A 32 4.80 8.51 6.57
CA PHE A 32 4.43 7.28 5.86
C PHE A 32 4.16 6.14 6.84
N LYS A 33 5.00 5.97 7.86
CA LYS A 33 4.82 4.92 8.88
C LYS A 33 3.54 5.10 9.68
N VAL A 34 3.14 6.35 9.95
CA VAL A 34 1.85 6.65 10.61
C VAL A 34 0.69 6.22 9.71
N VAL A 35 0.71 6.59 8.43
CA VAL A 35 -0.33 6.20 7.47
C VAL A 35 -0.35 4.67 7.29
N ALA A 36 0.81 4.03 7.13
CA ALA A 36 0.94 2.57 7.03
C ALA A 36 0.42 1.85 8.29
N TYR A 37 0.62 2.42 9.48
CA TYR A 37 0.02 1.91 10.72
C TYR A 37 -1.51 1.89 10.64
N PHE A 38 -2.15 2.98 10.18
CA PHE A 38 -3.60 3.00 10.02
C PHE A 38 -4.10 2.08 8.92
N ILE A 39 -3.32 1.88 7.83
CA ILE A 39 -3.63 0.84 6.82
C ILE A 39 -3.60 -0.54 7.46
N LYS A 40 -2.54 -0.87 8.19
CA LYS A 40 -2.39 -2.17 8.87
C LYS A 40 -3.58 -2.50 9.78
N HIS A 41 -4.13 -1.49 10.46
CA HIS A 41 -5.25 -1.65 11.37
C HIS A 41 -6.64 -1.45 10.72
N GLY A 42 -6.68 -1.30 9.38
CA GLY A 42 -7.94 -1.17 8.63
C GLY A 42 -8.72 0.12 8.89
N ASN A 43 -8.07 1.17 9.41
CA ASN A 43 -8.74 2.42 9.74
C ASN A 43 -8.93 3.28 8.49
N ILE A 44 -9.98 2.99 7.71
CA ILE A 44 -10.29 3.69 6.45
C ILE A 44 -10.59 5.18 6.68
N ASP A 45 -11.18 5.56 7.81
CA ASP A 45 -11.54 6.96 8.07
C ASP A 45 -10.30 7.82 8.25
N MET A 46 -9.27 7.30 8.93
CA MET A 46 -7.98 7.96 9.03
C MET A 46 -7.29 8.08 7.66
N ILE A 47 -7.33 7.03 6.84
CA ILE A 47 -6.75 7.09 5.49
C ILE A 47 -7.46 8.14 4.64
N LYS A 48 -8.80 8.21 4.68
CA LYS A 48 -9.56 9.27 4.02
C LYS A 48 -9.13 10.65 4.47
N SER A 49 -9.05 10.87 5.78
CA SER A 49 -8.64 12.15 6.37
C SER A 49 -7.23 12.58 5.92
N PHE A 50 -6.27 11.66 5.85
CA PHE A 50 -4.93 11.96 5.34
C PHE A 50 -4.95 12.38 3.87
N ILE A 51 -5.59 11.60 2.99
CA ILE A 51 -5.64 11.88 1.56
C ILE A 51 -6.40 13.20 1.29
N GLU A 52 -7.54 13.43 1.95
CA GLU A 52 -8.33 14.66 1.83
C GLU A 52 -7.61 15.90 2.37
N SER A 53 -6.68 15.72 3.31
CA SER A 53 -5.78 16.77 3.81
C SER A 53 -4.57 17.02 2.91
N GLY A 54 -4.49 16.37 1.73
CA GLY A 54 -3.42 16.56 0.75
C GLY A 54 -2.23 15.62 0.94
N TYR A 55 -2.35 14.54 1.71
CA TYR A 55 -1.31 13.50 1.73
C TYR A 55 -1.27 12.82 0.37
N ASP A 56 -0.08 12.68 -0.21
CA ASP A 56 0.07 12.11 -1.54
C ASP A 56 -0.26 10.60 -1.51
N VAL A 57 -1.29 10.22 -2.27
CA VAL A 57 -1.72 8.82 -2.45
C VAL A 57 -0.62 7.92 -3.02
N ASN A 58 0.36 8.50 -3.70
CA ASN A 58 1.52 7.82 -4.28
C ASN A 58 2.77 7.86 -3.40
N SER A 59 2.64 8.31 -2.16
CA SER A 59 3.74 8.23 -1.18
C SER A 59 4.22 6.79 -1.03
N CYS A 60 5.52 6.65 -0.81
CA CYS A 60 6.16 5.36 -0.56
C CYS A 60 7.03 5.40 0.70
N GLU A 61 7.30 4.23 1.22
CA GLU A 61 8.17 4.03 2.37
C GLU A 61 9.59 4.56 2.09
N SER A 62 10.15 5.27 3.06
CA SER A 62 11.58 5.58 3.06
C SER A 62 12.37 4.34 3.51
N GLY A 63 13.28 3.83 2.68
CA GLY A 63 14.12 2.68 3.01
C GLY A 63 14.25 1.66 1.89
N ASP A 64 14.70 0.45 2.24
CA ASP A 64 15.16 -0.56 1.30
C ASP A 64 14.04 -1.15 0.41
N PHE A 65 12.80 -1.14 0.87
CA PHE A 65 11.67 -1.70 0.13
C PHE A 65 10.93 -0.64 -0.69
N GLY A 66 10.75 0.57 -0.17
CA GLY A 66 10.06 1.64 -0.89
C GLY A 66 8.60 1.33 -1.25
N SER A 67 7.92 0.52 -0.43
CA SER A 67 6.55 0.07 -0.70
C SER A 67 5.56 1.23 -0.72
N SER A 68 4.66 1.28 -1.71
CA SER A 68 3.58 2.28 -1.76
C SER A 68 2.43 1.93 -0.82
N LEU A 69 1.47 2.86 -0.66
CA LEU A 69 0.24 2.61 0.11
C LEU A 69 -0.56 1.42 -0.44
N LEU A 70 -0.58 1.21 -1.79
CA LEU A 70 -1.24 0.05 -2.39
C LEU A 70 -0.58 -1.26 -1.99
N HIS A 71 0.76 -1.34 -1.99
CA HIS A 71 1.48 -2.52 -1.50
C HIS A 71 1.09 -2.83 -0.05
N ASN A 72 1.05 -1.81 0.82
CA ASN A 72 0.65 -1.99 2.21
C ASN A 72 -0.81 -2.46 2.34
N ALA A 73 -1.75 -1.87 1.57
CA ALA A 73 -3.14 -2.29 1.61
C ALA A 73 -3.32 -3.76 1.19
N ILE A 74 -2.58 -4.21 0.17
CA ILE A 74 -2.55 -5.61 -0.26
C ILE A 74 -1.95 -6.49 0.83
N ARG A 75 -0.75 -6.17 1.30
CA ARG A 75 -0.01 -6.93 2.33
C ARG A 75 -0.86 -7.18 3.58
N TYR A 76 -1.60 -6.18 4.02
CA TYR A 76 -2.46 -6.29 5.20
C TYR A 76 -3.90 -6.72 4.90
N GLY A 77 -4.25 -7.01 3.63
CA GLY A 77 -5.58 -7.50 3.25
C GLY A 77 -6.71 -6.47 3.40
N GLN A 78 -6.40 -5.19 3.28
CA GLN A 78 -7.34 -4.09 3.54
C GLN A 78 -8.08 -3.68 2.26
N MET A 79 -9.05 -4.50 1.83
CA MET A 79 -9.79 -4.33 0.59
C MET A 79 -10.47 -2.96 0.47
N ASN A 80 -11.10 -2.48 1.54
CA ASN A 80 -11.79 -1.18 1.51
C ASN A 80 -10.81 -0.02 1.29
N ILE A 81 -9.64 -0.07 1.97
CA ILE A 81 -8.59 0.92 1.79
C ILE A 81 -7.98 0.82 0.40
N PHE A 82 -7.71 -0.40 -0.07
CA PHE A 82 -7.20 -0.64 -1.42
C PHE A 82 -8.11 -0.03 -2.50
N ASN A 83 -9.41 -0.29 -2.45
CA ASN A 83 -10.37 0.27 -3.39
C ASN A 83 -10.40 1.81 -3.32
N TYR A 84 -10.40 2.37 -2.12
CA TYR A 84 -10.35 3.82 -1.93
C TYR A 84 -9.08 4.44 -2.53
N LEU A 85 -7.92 3.84 -2.34
CA LEU A 85 -6.66 4.32 -2.93
C LEU A 85 -6.73 4.30 -4.46
N ILE A 86 -7.29 3.26 -5.07
CA ILE A 86 -7.52 3.19 -6.53
C ILE A 86 -8.46 4.30 -6.99
N GLU A 87 -9.58 4.53 -6.29
CA GLU A 87 -10.52 5.63 -6.57
C GLU A 87 -9.83 7.02 -6.51
N LYS A 88 -8.84 7.17 -5.67
CA LYS A 88 -8.02 8.38 -5.54
C LYS A 88 -6.83 8.41 -6.52
N ASN A 89 -6.82 7.55 -7.54
CA ASN A 89 -5.81 7.48 -8.59
C ASN A 89 -4.41 7.07 -8.09
N ALA A 90 -4.34 6.18 -7.10
CA ALA A 90 -3.07 5.55 -6.75
C ALA A 90 -2.47 4.85 -7.97
N ASN A 91 -1.16 4.96 -8.15
CA ASN A 91 -0.45 4.32 -9.25
C ASN A 91 -0.46 2.80 -9.10
N ILE A 92 -1.34 2.13 -9.86
CA ILE A 92 -1.49 0.67 -9.85
C ILE A 92 -0.26 -0.08 -10.38
N ASN A 93 0.64 0.62 -11.08
CA ASN A 93 1.90 0.11 -11.62
C ASN A 93 3.11 0.64 -10.85
N PHE A 94 2.92 1.13 -9.64
CA PHE A 94 4.03 1.62 -8.81
C PHE A 94 5.09 0.51 -8.65
N ILE A 95 6.34 0.85 -8.92
CA ILE A 95 7.47 -0.09 -8.78
C ILE A 95 8.24 0.30 -7.52
N ASP A 96 8.28 -0.59 -6.56
CA ASP A 96 9.02 -0.39 -5.31
C ASP A 96 10.54 -0.48 -5.50
N ALA A 97 11.31 -0.23 -4.45
CA ALA A 97 12.77 -0.20 -4.51
C ALA A 97 13.40 -1.56 -4.86
N VAL A 98 12.68 -2.66 -4.71
CA VAL A 98 13.13 -4.02 -5.09
C VAL A 98 12.57 -4.49 -6.43
N GLY A 99 11.81 -3.63 -7.12
CA GLY A 99 11.27 -3.88 -8.46
C GLY A 99 9.90 -4.56 -8.46
N TRP A 100 9.15 -4.51 -7.37
CA TRP A 100 7.84 -5.14 -7.26
C TRP A 100 6.71 -4.17 -7.56
N THR A 101 5.69 -4.67 -8.24
CA THR A 101 4.43 -3.96 -8.46
C THR A 101 3.36 -4.43 -7.45
N PRO A 102 2.27 -3.67 -7.24
CA PRO A 102 1.13 -4.14 -6.44
C PRO A 102 0.59 -5.51 -6.90
N LEU A 103 0.60 -5.77 -8.22
CA LEU A 103 0.18 -7.08 -8.74
C LEU A 103 1.12 -8.21 -8.30
N MET A 104 2.42 -7.98 -8.31
CA MET A 104 3.39 -8.95 -7.80
C MET A 104 3.26 -9.17 -6.30
N GLU A 105 2.99 -8.12 -5.52
CA GLU A 105 2.69 -8.24 -4.07
C GLU A 105 1.47 -9.14 -3.84
N ALA A 106 0.37 -8.92 -4.60
CA ALA A 106 -0.83 -9.74 -4.49
C ALA A 106 -0.53 -11.24 -4.78
N ILE A 107 0.33 -11.53 -5.75
CA ILE A 107 0.72 -12.91 -6.10
C ILE A 107 1.51 -13.57 -4.96
N ILE A 108 2.50 -12.86 -4.42
CA ILE A 108 3.36 -13.41 -3.34
C ILE A 108 2.55 -13.63 -2.06
N ASP A 109 1.64 -12.73 -1.76
CA ASP A 109 0.78 -12.82 -0.58
C ASP A 109 -0.44 -13.73 -0.78
N SER A 110 -0.55 -14.39 -1.96
CA SER A 110 -1.65 -15.30 -2.30
C SER A 110 -3.04 -14.65 -2.16
N LYS A 111 -3.19 -13.43 -2.71
CA LYS A 111 -4.40 -12.61 -2.64
C LYS A 111 -5.00 -12.37 -4.03
N PRO A 112 -5.59 -13.39 -4.68
CA PRO A 112 -6.08 -13.30 -6.05
C PRO A 112 -7.19 -12.27 -6.23
N GLU A 113 -7.99 -11.98 -5.21
CA GLU A 113 -9.03 -10.96 -5.24
C GLU A 113 -8.47 -9.55 -5.50
N PHE A 114 -7.34 -9.18 -4.90
CA PHE A 114 -6.65 -7.93 -5.18
C PHE A 114 -6.02 -7.93 -6.58
N GLY A 115 -5.37 -9.04 -6.95
CA GLY A 115 -4.75 -9.21 -8.27
C GLY A 115 -5.76 -9.08 -9.40
N LYS A 116 -6.94 -9.67 -9.25
CA LYS A 116 -8.02 -9.58 -10.23
C LYS A 116 -8.46 -8.13 -10.45
N ILE A 117 -8.70 -7.38 -9.38
CA ILE A 117 -9.06 -5.96 -9.46
C ILE A 117 -7.96 -5.16 -10.15
N LEU A 118 -6.68 -5.39 -9.81
CA LEU A 118 -5.57 -4.70 -10.46
C LEU A 118 -5.55 -4.96 -11.97
N VAL A 119 -5.72 -6.21 -12.41
CA VAL A 119 -5.77 -6.57 -13.84
C VAL A 119 -6.99 -5.94 -14.52
N GLU A 120 -8.17 -5.98 -13.91
CA GLU A 120 -9.39 -5.32 -14.42
C GLU A 120 -9.22 -3.79 -14.55
N LYS A 121 -8.41 -3.18 -13.70
CA LYS A 121 -8.06 -1.74 -13.75
C LYS A 121 -6.89 -1.44 -14.69
N GLY A 122 -6.36 -2.43 -15.40
CA GLY A 122 -5.32 -2.24 -16.41
C GLY A 122 -3.90 -2.28 -15.87
N ALA A 123 -3.64 -3.00 -14.78
CA ALA A 123 -2.27 -3.22 -14.31
C ALA A 123 -1.40 -3.85 -15.41
N ASP A 124 -0.21 -3.29 -15.60
CA ASP A 124 0.74 -3.77 -16.59
C ASP A 124 1.38 -5.07 -16.12
N GLN A 125 0.96 -6.18 -16.74
CA GLN A 125 1.42 -7.53 -16.42
C GLN A 125 2.83 -7.82 -16.97
N THR A 126 3.36 -6.96 -17.84
CA THR A 126 4.66 -7.16 -18.52
C THR A 126 5.83 -6.63 -17.69
N ILE A 127 5.58 -5.76 -16.72
CA ILE A 127 6.62 -5.25 -15.83
C ILE A 127 7.36 -6.42 -15.18
N ALA A 128 8.68 -6.40 -15.28
CA ALA A 128 9.54 -7.39 -14.66
C ALA A 128 10.27 -6.81 -13.45
N ASN A 129 10.37 -7.60 -12.39
CA ASN A 129 11.16 -7.23 -11.21
C ASN A 129 12.67 -7.27 -11.51
N LYS A 130 13.50 -6.87 -10.55
CA LYS A 130 14.98 -6.85 -10.70
C LYS A 130 15.62 -8.21 -11.04
N ARG A 131 14.86 -9.31 -10.92
CA ARG A 131 15.28 -10.67 -11.30
C ARG A 131 14.74 -11.09 -12.67
N GLY A 132 14.10 -10.18 -13.41
CA GLY A 132 13.54 -10.44 -14.73
C GLY A 132 12.20 -11.20 -14.73
N ALA A 133 11.56 -11.38 -13.56
CA ALA A 133 10.29 -12.10 -13.47
C ALA A 133 9.11 -11.12 -13.50
N ASN A 134 8.15 -11.35 -14.40
CA ASN A 134 6.86 -10.65 -14.43
C ASN A 134 5.80 -11.37 -13.60
N ALA A 135 4.59 -10.81 -13.53
CA ALA A 135 3.48 -11.35 -12.74
C ALA A 135 3.18 -12.82 -13.05
N LYS A 136 3.06 -13.18 -14.33
CA LYS A 136 2.75 -14.56 -14.75
C LYS A 136 3.86 -15.54 -14.34
N MET A 137 5.12 -15.17 -14.55
CA MET A 137 6.27 -15.99 -14.15
C MET A 137 6.30 -16.22 -12.63
N LEU A 138 5.94 -15.21 -11.84
CA LEU A 138 5.85 -15.34 -10.39
C LEU A 138 4.70 -16.26 -9.99
N ALA A 139 3.51 -16.10 -10.59
CA ALA A 139 2.35 -16.96 -10.32
C ALA A 139 2.67 -18.43 -10.60
N MET A 140 3.30 -18.72 -11.73
CA MET A 140 3.74 -20.08 -12.08
C MET A 140 4.79 -20.61 -11.10
N LYS A 141 5.79 -19.80 -10.75
CA LYS A 141 6.89 -20.20 -9.85
C LYS A 141 6.38 -20.55 -8.44
N PHE A 142 5.36 -19.82 -7.96
CA PHE A 142 4.83 -20.00 -6.61
C PHE A 142 3.55 -20.85 -6.57
N GLY A 143 3.15 -21.46 -7.71
CA GLY A 143 1.96 -22.33 -7.77
C GLY A 143 0.65 -21.58 -7.48
N GLN A 144 0.56 -20.34 -7.92
CA GLN A 144 -0.60 -19.46 -7.69
C GLN A 144 -1.62 -19.62 -8.82
N ASP A 145 -2.23 -20.79 -8.94
CA ASP A 145 -3.11 -21.17 -10.06
C ASP A 145 -4.30 -20.21 -10.21
N ALA A 146 -4.85 -19.71 -9.10
CA ALA A 146 -5.95 -18.75 -9.13
C ALA A 146 -5.60 -17.44 -9.87
N PHE A 147 -4.32 -17.05 -9.92
CA PHE A 147 -3.89 -15.90 -10.71
C PHE A 147 -3.77 -16.25 -12.19
N LEU A 148 -3.40 -17.48 -12.54
CA LEU A 148 -3.23 -17.90 -13.92
C LEU A 148 -4.54 -17.90 -14.71
N GLU A 149 -5.69 -17.92 -14.02
CA GLU A 149 -7.02 -17.84 -14.64
C GLU A 149 -7.28 -16.48 -15.30
N PHE A 150 -6.62 -15.40 -14.86
CA PHE A 150 -6.86 -14.03 -15.36
C PHE A 150 -5.58 -13.29 -15.80
N LEU A 151 -4.39 -13.86 -15.62
CA LEU A 151 -3.15 -13.31 -16.16
C LEU A 151 -2.95 -13.73 -17.63
N ASN A 152 -2.54 -12.77 -18.48
CA ASN A 152 -2.28 -12.97 -19.91
C ASN A 152 -0.86 -13.49 -20.18
#